data_e6db0b45ae40e819ee11ee708599eb41
#
_entry.id   e6db0b45ae40e819ee11ee708599eb41
#
_cell.length_a   1.000
_cell.length_b   1.000
_cell.length_c   1.000
_cell.angle_alpha   90.00
_cell.angle_beta   90.00
_cell.angle_gamma   90.00
#
_symmetry.space_group_name_H-M   'P 1'
#
loop_
_entity.id
_entity.type
_entity.pdbx_description
1 polymer ?
#
loop_
_entity_poly.entity_id
_entity_poly.type
_entity_poly.pdbx_seq_one_letter_code
_entity_poly.pdbx_strand_id
1 'polypeptide(L)'
;IAAEGKVDGQAIYELVFVCNPVMHHLLLGIDPVELGQAPFALATSGSLSLDARDLELPAVNRAARVYVLPCIAGHVGADCAAVALSEEPNKSKEMVLIVDVGTNAELLLGNETRVLACSSPTGPAFEGAQISSGQRAAPGAIERVEIDVVTKEPRFKVIGSDLWSNDPGFDAV
;
A
#
# COMPACT_ATOMS: atom_id res chain seq x y z
N ILE A 1 -12.97 -9.34 7.67
CA ILE A 1 -12.66 -10.20 6.51
C ILE A 1 -13.39 -11.54 6.66
N ALA A 2 -13.12 -12.36 7.69
CA ALA A 2 -13.76 -13.68 7.84
C ALA A 2 -15.29 -13.59 7.92
N ALA A 3 -15.84 -12.65 8.69
CA ALA A 3 -17.28 -12.40 8.78
C ALA A 3 -17.89 -11.96 7.45
N GLU A 4 -17.24 -11.07 6.72
CA GLU A 4 -17.66 -10.61 5.39
C GLU A 4 -17.60 -11.71 4.34
N GLY A 5 -16.51 -12.50 4.37
CA GLY A 5 -16.34 -13.66 3.50
C GLY A 5 -17.19 -14.86 3.86
N LYS A 6 -17.93 -14.81 4.99
CA LYS A 6 -18.70 -15.94 5.54
C LYS A 6 -17.85 -17.20 5.71
N VAL A 7 -16.60 -17.01 6.10
CA VAL A 7 -15.63 -18.10 6.35
C VAL A 7 -15.42 -18.22 7.85
N ASP A 8 -15.40 -19.46 8.35
CA ASP A 8 -14.96 -19.71 9.72
C ASP A 8 -13.46 -19.38 9.83
N GLY A 9 -13.10 -18.49 10.74
CA GLY A 9 -11.70 -18.14 10.99
C GLY A 9 -10.82 -19.37 11.29
N GLN A 10 -11.39 -20.40 11.93
CA GLN A 10 -10.69 -21.66 12.20
C GLN A 10 -10.40 -22.48 10.93
N ALA A 11 -11.01 -22.17 9.80
CA ALA A 11 -10.72 -22.74 8.50
C ALA A 11 -9.60 -22.00 7.73
N ILE A 12 -9.05 -20.93 8.30
CA ILE A 12 -7.91 -20.19 7.73
C ILE A 12 -6.61 -20.83 8.21
N TYR A 13 -5.85 -21.39 7.29
CA TYR A 13 -4.60 -22.11 7.55
C TYR A 13 -3.35 -21.42 7.00
N GLU A 14 -3.53 -20.42 6.16
CA GLU A 14 -2.43 -19.62 5.61
C GLU A 14 -2.78 -18.14 5.64
N LEU A 15 -1.77 -17.33 6.04
CA LEU A 15 -1.83 -15.87 5.98
C LEU A 15 -0.53 -15.36 5.36
N VAL A 16 -0.67 -14.36 4.51
CA VAL A 16 0.46 -13.62 3.95
C VAL A 16 0.31 -12.16 4.38
N PHE A 17 1.34 -11.64 5.06
CA PHE A 17 1.37 -10.24 5.47
C PHE A 17 2.30 -9.43 4.58
N VAL A 18 1.74 -8.34 4.08
CA VAL A 18 2.41 -7.33 3.26
C VAL A 18 2.24 -6.01 3.97
N CYS A 19 3.31 -5.39 4.41
CA CYS A 19 3.26 -4.21 5.25
C CYS A 19 4.42 -3.25 4.94
N ASN A 20 4.23 -1.99 5.29
CA ASN A 20 5.36 -1.06 5.38
C ASN A 20 6.29 -1.44 6.55
N PRO A 21 7.52 -0.89 6.65
CA PRO A 21 8.48 -1.30 7.67
C PRO A 21 8.01 -1.12 9.11
N VAL A 22 7.25 -0.07 9.41
CA VAL A 22 6.73 0.18 10.76
C VAL A 22 5.68 -0.88 11.13
N MET A 23 4.72 -1.12 10.25
CA MET A 23 3.68 -2.15 10.46
C MET A 23 4.29 -3.55 10.54
N HIS A 24 5.33 -3.82 9.74
CA HIS A 24 6.06 -5.08 9.78
C HIS A 24 6.67 -5.34 11.17
N HIS A 25 7.34 -4.33 11.74
CA HIS A 25 7.94 -4.45 13.07
C HIS A 25 6.86 -4.59 14.15
N LEU A 26 5.81 -3.79 14.12
CA LEU A 26 4.70 -3.88 15.07
C LEU A 26 4.00 -5.24 15.02
N LEU A 27 3.79 -5.82 13.83
CA LEU A 27 3.23 -7.16 13.67
C LEU A 27 4.07 -8.22 14.38
N LEU A 28 5.39 -8.05 14.34
CA LEU A 28 6.35 -8.97 14.96
C LEU A 28 6.62 -8.67 16.44
N GLY A 29 5.96 -7.68 17.03
CA GLY A 29 6.20 -7.25 18.41
C GLY A 29 7.54 -6.55 18.61
N ILE A 30 8.14 -6.00 17.54
CA ILE A 30 9.42 -5.29 17.56
C ILE A 30 9.14 -3.79 17.66
N ASP A 31 9.87 -3.09 18.53
CA ASP A 31 9.80 -1.63 18.66
C ASP A 31 10.32 -0.96 17.37
N PRO A 32 9.51 -0.14 16.69
CA PRO A 32 9.90 0.50 15.43
C PRO A 32 10.65 1.83 15.61
N VAL A 33 11.01 2.25 16.82
CA VAL A 33 11.61 3.57 17.10
C VAL A 33 12.84 3.84 16.24
N GLU A 34 13.70 2.85 16.03
CA GLU A 34 14.90 2.98 15.20
C GLU A 34 14.60 3.25 13.71
N LEU A 35 13.39 2.95 13.25
CA LEU A 35 12.95 3.28 11.89
C LEU A 35 12.60 4.77 11.72
N GLY A 36 12.40 5.50 12.82
CA GLY A 36 12.05 6.92 12.81
C GLY A 36 13.24 7.87 12.69
N GLN A 37 14.47 7.38 12.77
CA GLN A 37 15.68 8.19 12.76
C GLN A 37 16.83 7.51 12.03
N ALA A 38 17.73 8.33 11.48
CA ALA A 38 18.89 7.80 10.76
C ALA A 38 19.75 6.90 11.67
N PRO A 39 20.20 5.73 11.21
CA PRO A 39 20.22 5.22 9.81
C PRO A 39 18.95 4.46 9.36
N PHE A 40 17.80 4.61 10.06
CA PHE A 40 16.55 3.92 9.74
C PHE A 40 16.69 2.39 9.72
N ALA A 41 17.28 1.86 10.78
CA ALA A 41 17.69 0.47 10.86
C ALA A 41 16.50 -0.48 11.02
N LEU A 42 16.42 -1.48 10.14
CA LEU A 42 15.52 -2.61 10.29
C LEU A 42 16.11 -3.60 11.32
N ALA A 43 15.34 -4.04 12.29
CA ALA A 43 15.73 -5.13 13.17
C ALA A 43 15.75 -6.48 12.43
N THR A 44 14.89 -6.62 11.42
CA THR A 44 14.86 -7.75 10.50
C THR A 44 14.40 -7.29 9.12
N SER A 45 15.04 -7.78 8.08
CA SER A 45 14.68 -7.48 6.68
C SER A 45 14.28 -8.71 5.88
N GLY A 46 14.60 -9.91 6.36
CA GLY A 46 14.28 -11.15 5.66
C GLY A 46 12.83 -11.55 5.75
N SER A 47 12.38 -12.41 4.85
CA SER A 47 11.06 -13.04 4.97
C SER A 47 11.01 -13.96 6.20
N LEU A 48 9.85 -14.03 6.81
CA LEU A 48 9.62 -14.86 7.99
C LEU A 48 8.48 -15.84 7.76
N SER A 49 8.63 -17.05 8.31
CA SER A 49 7.59 -18.06 8.30
C SER A 49 7.33 -18.47 9.76
N LEU A 50 6.16 -18.12 10.25
CA LEU A 50 5.78 -18.22 11.67
C LEU A 50 4.48 -19.04 11.80
N ASP A 51 4.14 -19.40 13.03
CA ASP A 51 2.80 -19.90 13.34
C ASP A 51 1.89 -18.75 13.81
N ALA A 52 0.60 -18.81 13.50
CA ALA A 52 -0.37 -17.80 13.91
C ALA A 52 -0.43 -17.60 15.43
N ARG A 53 -0.13 -18.65 16.20
CA ARG A 53 -0.02 -18.60 17.66
C ARG A 53 1.14 -17.72 18.15
N ASP A 54 2.24 -17.63 17.39
CA ASP A 54 3.42 -16.85 17.76
C ASP A 54 3.17 -15.35 17.59
N LEU A 55 2.20 -14.99 16.75
CA LEU A 55 1.72 -13.62 16.53
C LEU A 55 0.42 -13.31 17.30
N GLU A 56 0.01 -14.20 18.22
CA GLU A 56 -1.21 -14.04 19.02
C GLU A 56 -2.45 -13.71 18.17
N LEU A 57 -2.66 -14.40 17.05
CA LEU A 57 -3.79 -14.23 16.15
C LEU A 57 -4.96 -15.17 16.51
N PRO A 58 -5.83 -14.81 17.49
CA PRO A 58 -6.86 -15.71 17.99
C PRO A 58 -8.02 -15.97 17.03
N ALA A 59 -8.16 -15.10 16.03
CA ALA A 59 -9.27 -15.14 15.06
C ALA A 59 -9.10 -16.19 13.97
N VAL A 60 -7.94 -16.83 13.87
CA VAL A 60 -7.63 -17.85 12.88
C VAL A 60 -7.20 -19.15 13.53
N ASN A 61 -7.04 -20.20 12.72
CA ASN A 61 -6.55 -21.48 13.23
C ASN A 61 -5.17 -21.31 13.88
N ARG A 62 -5.00 -21.81 15.08
CA ARG A 62 -3.71 -21.70 15.82
C ARG A 62 -2.54 -22.38 15.12
N ALA A 63 -2.81 -23.36 14.26
CA ALA A 63 -1.83 -24.04 13.44
C ALA A 63 -1.65 -23.41 12.06
N ALA A 64 -2.30 -22.27 11.80
CA ALA A 64 -2.13 -21.55 10.55
C ALA A 64 -0.68 -21.06 10.40
N ARG A 65 -0.17 -21.20 9.18
CA ARG A 65 1.15 -20.68 8.81
C ARG A 65 1.03 -19.22 8.41
N VAL A 66 1.95 -18.42 8.88
CA VAL A 66 2.05 -17.00 8.56
C VAL A 66 3.34 -16.75 7.79
N TYR A 67 3.21 -16.21 6.60
CA TYR A 67 4.35 -15.73 5.83
C TYR A 67 4.35 -14.21 5.84
N VAL A 68 5.45 -13.63 6.29
CA VAL A 68 5.68 -12.18 6.28
C VAL A 68 6.73 -11.89 5.22
N LEU A 69 6.39 -11.05 4.24
CA LEU A 69 7.29 -10.70 3.15
C LEU A 69 8.49 -9.90 3.67
N PRO A 70 9.63 -9.97 2.95
CA PRO A 70 10.84 -9.22 3.32
C PRO A 70 10.65 -7.72 3.11
N CYS A 71 11.28 -6.90 3.96
CA CYS A 71 11.48 -5.48 3.70
C CYS A 71 12.75 -5.27 2.87
N ILE A 72 12.72 -4.35 1.91
CA ILE A 72 13.87 -4.03 1.05
C ILE A 72 14.85 -3.12 1.80
N ALA A 73 14.33 -2.09 2.48
CA ALA A 73 15.12 -1.14 3.26
C ALA A 73 14.24 -0.46 4.34
N GLY A 74 14.82 0.36 5.18
CA GLY A 74 14.14 1.02 6.30
C GLY A 74 12.91 1.88 5.91
N HIS A 75 12.87 2.38 4.68
CA HIS A 75 11.72 3.10 4.11
C HIS A 75 11.08 2.39 2.90
N VAL A 76 11.56 1.20 2.54
CA VAL A 76 11.05 0.44 1.40
C VAL A 76 10.62 -0.93 1.94
N GLY A 77 9.34 -1.05 2.18
CA GLY A 77 8.75 -2.16 2.93
C GLY A 77 8.47 -3.41 2.12
N ALA A 78 7.78 -4.31 2.77
CA ALA A 78 7.29 -5.55 2.17
C ALA A 78 6.16 -5.31 1.15
N ASP A 79 5.44 -4.20 1.24
CA ASP A 79 4.50 -3.68 0.27
C ASP A 79 5.20 -3.44 -1.08
N CYS A 80 6.30 -2.68 -1.09
CA CYS A 80 7.11 -2.47 -2.29
C CYS A 80 7.73 -3.78 -2.81
N ALA A 81 8.13 -4.70 -1.93
CA ALA A 81 8.60 -6.02 -2.33
C ALA A 81 7.49 -6.84 -3.03
N ALA A 82 6.25 -6.74 -2.56
CA ALA A 82 5.10 -7.39 -3.18
C ALA A 82 4.79 -6.78 -4.56
N VAL A 83 4.87 -5.46 -4.71
CA VAL A 83 4.74 -4.78 -6.00
C VAL A 83 5.82 -5.25 -6.96
N ALA A 84 7.08 -5.33 -6.51
CA ALA A 84 8.17 -5.84 -7.32
C ALA A 84 7.94 -7.30 -7.78
N LEU A 85 7.33 -8.11 -6.92
CA LEU A 85 6.99 -9.50 -7.23
C LEU A 85 5.83 -9.59 -8.24
N SER A 86 4.84 -8.72 -8.12
CA SER A 86 3.66 -8.69 -9.00
C SER A 86 4.00 -8.19 -10.40
N GLU A 87 4.75 -7.10 -10.49
CA GLU A 87 5.05 -6.40 -11.73
C GLU A 87 6.31 -6.93 -12.44
N GLU A 88 7.13 -7.69 -11.72
CA GLU A 88 8.32 -8.39 -12.24
C GLU A 88 9.23 -7.51 -13.13
N PRO A 89 9.62 -6.28 -12.71
CA PRO A 89 10.48 -5.41 -13.52
C PRO A 89 11.82 -6.06 -13.89
N ASN A 90 12.27 -7.00 -13.08
CA ASN A 90 13.47 -7.81 -13.32
C ASN A 90 13.35 -8.79 -14.48
N LYS A 91 12.18 -8.96 -15.09
CA LYS A 91 11.98 -9.77 -16.30
C LYS A 91 11.86 -8.92 -17.58
N SER A 92 11.77 -7.60 -17.45
CA SER A 92 11.68 -6.70 -18.58
C SER A 92 13.05 -6.43 -19.21
N LYS A 93 13.13 -6.45 -20.52
CA LYS A 93 14.31 -5.97 -21.26
C LYS A 93 14.41 -4.45 -21.28
N GLU A 94 13.26 -3.79 -21.29
CA GLU A 94 13.16 -2.34 -21.28
C GLU A 94 13.19 -1.80 -19.86
N MET A 95 13.61 -0.54 -19.70
CA MET A 95 13.58 0.14 -18.41
C MET A 95 12.13 0.41 -18.01
N VAL A 96 11.72 -0.12 -16.86
CA VAL A 96 10.38 0.05 -16.29
C VAL A 96 10.48 0.93 -15.06
N LEU A 97 9.60 1.92 -14.97
CA LEU A 97 9.37 2.70 -13.75
C LEU A 97 8.00 2.33 -13.19
N ILE A 98 7.99 1.88 -11.95
CA ILE A 98 6.77 1.63 -11.18
C ILE A 98 6.71 2.68 -10.08
N VAL A 99 5.56 3.29 -9.88
CA VAL A 99 5.31 4.30 -8.87
C VAL A 99 4.09 3.87 -8.06
N ASP A 100 4.32 3.54 -6.80
CA ASP A 100 3.28 3.26 -5.83
C ASP A 100 3.03 4.53 -5.01
N VAL A 101 1.86 5.14 -5.20
CA VAL A 101 1.55 6.47 -4.65
C VAL A 101 0.70 6.33 -3.39
N GLY A 102 1.28 6.70 -2.26
CA GLY A 102 0.62 6.75 -0.96
C GLY A 102 1.03 8.00 -0.18
N THR A 103 1.02 7.94 1.12
CA THR A 103 1.60 8.97 2.01
C THR A 103 3.09 9.14 1.76
N ASN A 104 3.76 8.04 1.41
CA ASN A 104 5.03 8.05 0.70
C ASN A 104 4.80 7.47 -0.70
N ALA A 105 5.65 7.84 -1.64
CA ALA A 105 5.70 7.19 -2.94
C ALA A 105 6.92 6.26 -2.99
N GLU A 106 6.67 4.98 -3.18
CA GLU A 106 7.70 4.01 -3.48
C GLU A 106 7.91 3.93 -4.99
N LEU A 107 9.18 4.04 -5.39
CA LEU A 107 9.58 3.98 -6.78
C LEU A 107 10.46 2.76 -7.01
N LEU A 108 10.12 1.97 -8.02
CA LEU A 108 10.96 0.89 -8.54
C LEU A 108 11.36 1.26 -9.96
N LEU A 109 12.65 1.33 -10.22
CA LEU A 109 13.20 1.61 -11.55
C LEU A 109 14.18 0.51 -11.94
N GLY A 110 13.91 -0.18 -13.03
CA GLY A 110 14.81 -1.24 -13.44
C GLY A 110 14.40 -2.05 -14.66
N ASN A 111 15.21 -3.06 -14.90
CA ASN A 111 15.02 -4.06 -15.96
C ASN A 111 15.68 -5.39 -15.54
N GLU A 112 15.83 -6.33 -16.49
CA GLU A 112 16.47 -7.64 -16.25
C GLU A 112 17.92 -7.58 -15.72
N THR A 113 18.57 -6.44 -15.87
CA THR A 113 19.97 -6.25 -15.42
C THR A 113 20.03 -5.80 -13.96
N ARG A 114 19.15 -4.89 -13.57
CA ARG A 114 19.12 -4.31 -12.22
C ARG A 114 17.79 -3.62 -11.94
N VAL A 115 17.31 -3.74 -10.71
CA VAL A 115 16.18 -2.97 -10.17
C VAL A 115 16.67 -2.15 -8.98
N LEU A 116 16.31 -0.88 -8.97
CA LEU A 116 16.55 0.06 -7.88
C LEU A 116 15.22 0.39 -7.21
N ALA A 117 15.24 0.61 -5.90
CA ALA A 117 14.08 1.02 -5.13
C ALA A 117 14.42 2.24 -4.27
N CYS A 118 13.48 3.15 -4.14
CA CYS A 118 13.54 4.24 -3.16
C CYS A 118 12.15 4.62 -2.70
N SER A 119 12.07 5.30 -1.55
CA SER A 119 10.86 5.92 -1.04
C SER A 119 11.05 7.42 -0.98
N SER A 120 10.02 8.18 -1.32
CA SER A 120 9.99 9.64 -1.27
C SER A 120 8.75 10.09 -0.51
N PRO A 121 8.87 10.94 0.51
CA PRO A 121 7.71 11.46 1.20
C PRO A 121 6.91 12.35 0.24
N THR A 122 5.65 11.99 0.01
CA THR A 122 4.70 12.80 -0.76
C THR A 122 3.80 13.64 0.14
N GLY A 123 3.82 13.33 1.44
CA GLY A 123 2.99 13.95 2.45
C GLY A 123 1.55 13.41 2.44
N PRO A 124 0.76 13.77 3.46
CA PRO A 124 -0.61 13.29 3.63
C PRO A 124 -1.59 14.03 2.71
N ALA A 125 -1.33 13.99 1.39
CA ALA A 125 -2.12 14.69 0.38
C ALA A 125 -3.54 14.10 0.25
N PHE A 126 -3.66 12.78 0.32
CA PHE A 126 -4.95 12.10 0.25
C PHE A 126 -5.79 12.28 1.51
N GLU A 127 -5.16 12.55 2.64
CA GLU A 127 -5.82 12.88 3.90
C GLU A 127 -6.20 14.36 3.99
N GLY A 128 -5.88 15.15 2.97
CA GLY A 128 -6.17 16.58 2.88
C GLY A 128 -5.34 17.45 3.80
N ALA A 129 -4.24 16.94 4.35
CA ALA A 129 -3.36 17.69 5.24
C ALA A 129 -2.24 18.37 4.46
N GLN A 130 -1.89 19.60 4.88
CA GLN A 130 -0.73 20.36 4.41
C GLN A 130 -0.71 20.73 2.92
N ILE A 131 -1.82 20.59 2.21
CA ILE A 131 -1.98 21.07 0.84
C ILE A 131 -3.08 22.12 0.78
N SER A 132 -2.89 23.16 -0.06
CA SER A 132 -3.76 24.35 -0.11
C SER A 132 -5.20 24.05 -0.53
N SER A 133 -5.42 22.99 -1.28
CA SER A 133 -6.72 22.57 -1.79
C SER A 133 -7.03 21.10 -1.43
N GLY A 134 -6.41 20.61 -0.36
CA GLY A 134 -6.60 19.25 0.09
C GLY A 134 -7.95 19.01 0.76
N GLN A 135 -8.51 17.85 0.51
CA GLN A 135 -9.78 17.41 1.07
C GLN A 135 -9.64 15.99 1.61
N ARG A 136 -10.18 15.72 2.78
CA ARG A 136 -10.25 14.34 3.28
C ARG A 136 -11.15 13.50 2.40
N ALA A 137 -10.89 12.22 2.31
CA ALA A 137 -11.76 11.24 1.64
C ALA A 137 -13.09 11.11 2.42
N ALA A 138 -14.04 11.96 2.09
CA ALA A 138 -15.39 12.06 2.67
C ALA A 138 -16.40 12.36 1.55
N PRO A 139 -17.71 12.19 1.77
CA PRO A 139 -18.71 12.58 0.79
C PRO A 139 -18.45 14.00 0.26
N GLY A 140 -18.49 14.17 -1.06
CA GLY A 140 -18.15 15.42 -1.74
C GLY A 140 -16.68 15.56 -2.15
N ALA A 141 -15.76 14.75 -1.63
CA ALA A 141 -14.36 14.77 -2.07
C ALA A 141 -14.22 14.11 -3.45
N ILE A 142 -13.37 14.68 -4.30
CA ILE A 142 -13.07 14.14 -5.63
C ILE A 142 -12.35 12.80 -5.48
N GLU A 143 -12.90 11.73 -6.08
CA GLU A 143 -12.32 10.38 -6.05
C GLU A 143 -11.85 9.89 -7.43
N ARG A 144 -12.41 10.44 -8.51
CA ARG A 144 -12.04 10.07 -9.90
C ARG A 144 -11.95 11.31 -10.76
N VAL A 145 -10.97 11.33 -11.64
CA VAL A 145 -10.80 12.38 -12.64
C VAL A 145 -10.54 11.73 -14.00
N GLU A 146 -11.21 12.20 -15.01
CA GLU A 146 -10.92 11.87 -16.40
C GLU A 146 -10.67 13.16 -17.20
N ILE A 147 -9.74 13.11 -18.11
CA ILE A 147 -9.41 14.22 -19.01
C ILE A 147 -9.76 13.80 -20.42
N ASP A 148 -10.65 14.54 -21.09
CA ASP A 148 -10.95 14.29 -22.47
C ASP A 148 -9.68 14.46 -23.33
N VAL A 149 -9.36 13.45 -24.14
CA VAL A 149 -8.11 13.42 -24.90
C VAL A 149 -8.05 14.45 -26.02
N VAL A 150 -9.21 14.96 -26.49
CA VAL A 150 -9.33 15.93 -27.59
C VAL A 150 -9.47 17.34 -27.03
N THR A 151 -10.47 17.58 -26.19
CA THR A 151 -10.77 18.91 -25.62
C THR A 151 -9.86 19.29 -24.49
N LYS A 152 -9.23 18.29 -23.82
CA LYS A 152 -8.43 18.46 -22.60
C LYS A 152 -9.23 18.94 -21.39
N GLU A 153 -10.56 18.89 -21.47
CA GLU A 153 -11.40 19.25 -20.36
C GLU A 153 -11.49 18.14 -19.31
N PRO A 154 -11.27 18.46 -18.02
CA PRO A 154 -11.42 17.49 -16.95
C PRO A 154 -12.89 17.30 -16.58
N ARG A 155 -13.26 16.06 -16.27
CA ARG A 155 -14.47 15.73 -15.54
C ARG A 155 -14.12 14.88 -14.32
N PHE A 156 -14.92 14.98 -13.28
CA PHE A 156 -14.63 14.29 -12.04
C PHE A 156 -15.90 13.69 -11.40
N LYS A 157 -15.67 12.69 -10.55
CA LYS A 157 -16.67 12.16 -9.63
C LYS A 157 -16.26 12.47 -8.21
N VAL A 158 -17.27 12.59 -7.35
CA VAL A 158 -17.06 12.75 -5.91
C VAL A 158 -17.56 11.52 -5.15
N ILE A 159 -16.99 11.28 -3.99
CA ILE A 159 -17.45 10.23 -3.06
C ILE A 159 -18.91 10.51 -2.71
N GLY A 160 -19.74 9.50 -2.86
CA GLY A 160 -21.18 9.59 -2.57
C GLY A 160 -22.06 9.99 -3.77
N SER A 161 -21.47 10.21 -4.96
CA SER A 161 -22.22 10.47 -6.20
C SER A 161 -21.84 9.48 -7.29
N ASP A 162 -22.85 8.92 -7.98
CA ASP A 162 -22.63 8.10 -9.18
C ASP A 162 -22.48 8.94 -10.45
N LEU A 163 -22.79 10.24 -10.37
CA LEU A 163 -22.75 11.17 -11.50
C LEU A 163 -21.35 11.77 -11.69
N TRP A 164 -21.03 12.09 -12.94
CA TRP A 164 -19.86 12.91 -13.28
C TRP A 164 -20.21 14.40 -13.19
N SER A 165 -19.19 15.24 -12.99
CA SER A 165 -19.34 16.69 -12.83
C SER A 165 -20.04 17.40 -14.02
N ASN A 166 -20.10 16.76 -15.18
CA ASN A 166 -20.78 17.26 -16.38
C ASN A 166 -22.14 16.59 -16.64
N ASP A 167 -22.57 15.66 -15.78
CA ASP A 167 -23.89 15.03 -15.91
C ASP A 167 -25.00 15.96 -15.39
N PRO A 168 -26.17 15.94 -16.02
CA PRO A 168 -27.35 16.67 -15.51
C PRO A 168 -27.71 16.18 -14.10
N GLY A 169 -27.85 17.12 -13.16
CA GLY A 169 -28.20 16.82 -11.78
C GLY A 169 -27.03 16.48 -10.89
N PHE A 170 -25.79 16.63 -11.37
CA PHE A 170 -24.62 16.54 -10.50
C PHE A 170 -24.69 17.62 -9.41
N ASP A 171 -24.59 17.19 -8.16
CA ASP A 171 -24.48 18.05 -6.99
C ASP A 171 -23.22 17.59 -6.22
N ALA A 172 -22.28 18.49 -6.06
CA ALA A 172 -21.12 18.28 -5.21
C ALA A 172 -21.53 18.59 -3.78
N VAL A 173 -22.04 17.60 -3.06
CA VAL A 173 -22.56 17.69 -1.69
C VAL A 173 -21.57 18.33 -0.72
#